data_7b1286241dd4f75d13a165e1faf7cd2f
#
_entry.id   7b1286241dd4f75d13a165e1faf7cd2f
#
_cell.length_a   1.000
_cell.length_b   1.000
_cell.length_c   1.000
_cell.angle_alpha   90.00
_cell.angle_beta   90.00
_cell.angle_gamma   90.00
#
_symmetry.space_group_name_H-M   'P 1'
#
loop_
_entity.id
_entity.type
_entity.pdbx_description
1 polymer ?
#
loop_
_entity_poly.entity_id
_entity_poly.type
_entity_poly.pdbx_seq_one_letter_code
_entity_poly.pdbx_strand_id
1 'polypeptide(L)'
;MDTAYVRRFIFSLCAFSLLIFLAGGAEGQTIFSSTAWQNPECGGSALGDFDNDGWPDVFRTECRGTRVALMHNEGDGKFADRTGDIQTAMPDKLLGYGQTFADYDNDGDLDLFVAFGNWNYSQRDRNLLLRNDRGVFTDVAQEAGLTDVNATDNAVWLDYDRDGWLDLYTANLGQPEVRNLLYRNNGDGTFADVTAEAGLDVSFSEEAGGSNGALAAGDFNDDGWPDLYVAVFRARNRLFLNDGQGRFVEITSEDLGDPGQAFDVAVGDFDNDGDLDLFQATGGLSQEDRSLVLLNLGEGEFLDVTEAVGISVVGDAQDTGFGDIDDDGDLDLTLGQPRTVFRNDGGIFVDITDQAYSGDFAPPVAFWDYDLDGHLDGQGYRARFLNNGNGFHTLQVELVGIESNRNGIGARLIATTGELEQMREILGGRGFNQDEMVAHFGLGERAMVDRLEIRWPSGQVDVLTDIPADRKIRVFEGHEGYYPVKPSVWEAILPDSLVAGAVFQGTVAVHPALFEPGAEITRVVADLSQVGGPEEVELTAAGDGVYRL
;
A
#
# COMPACT_ATOMS: atom_id res chain seq x y z
N MET A 1 -21.00 23.31 16.76
CA MET A 1 -20.90 23.00 15.31
C MET A 1 -22.20 23.34 14.62
N ASP A 2 -22.12 23.96 13.48
CA ASP A 2 -23.34 24.52 12.83
C ASP A 2 -24.07 23.39 12.11
N THR A 3 -25.26 23.05 12.66
CA THR A 3 -26.19 22.08 12.05
C THR A 3 -26.52 22.36 10.56
N ALA A 4 -26.05 23.48 10.04
CA ALA A 4 -26.17 23.85 8.64
C ALA A 4 -25.19 23.12 7.71
N TYR A 5 -24.02 22.70 8.20
CA TYR A 5 -23.00 21.98 7.41
C TYR A 5 -23.43 20.53 7.19
N VAL A 6 -23.83 19.86 8.29
CA VAL A 6 -24.36 18.49 8.22
C VAL A 6 -25.63 18.42 7.35
N ARG A 7 -26.50 19.46 7.41
CA ARG A 7 -27.66 19.54 6.52
C ARG A 7 -27.31 19.83 5.07
N ARG A 8 -26.21 20.51 4.78
CA ARG A 8 -25.74 20.71 3.39
C ARG A 8 -25.18 19.42 2.80
N PHE A 9 -24.42 18.66 3.58
CA PHE A 9 -23.90 17.35 3.19
C PHE A 9 -25.04 16.37 2.89
N ILE A 10 -25.99 16.19 3.81
CA ILE A 10 -27.15 15.32 3.60
C ILE A 10 -28.06 15.83 2.46
N PHE A 11 -28.18 17.14 2.23
CA PHE A 11 -28.92 17.68 1.10
C PHE A 11 -28.19 17.63 -0.24
N SER A 12 -26.86 17.65 -0.25
CA SER A 12 -26.08 17.42 -1.47
C SER A 12 -26.19 15.95 -1.90
N LEU A 13 -26.06 15.01 -0.98
CA LEU A 13 -26.32 13.59 -1.19
C LEU A 13 -27.76 13.27 -1.67
N CYS A 14 -28.76 14.03 -1.20
CA CYS A 14 -30.17 13.85 -1.64
C CYS A 14 -30.52 14.56 -2.95
N ALA A 15 -29.71 15.49 -3.46
CA ALA A 15 -30.02 16.24 -4.68
C ALA A 15 -29.46 15.60 -5.96
N PHE A 16 -28.53 14.66 -5.86
CA PHE A 16 -28.04 13.81 -6.95
C PHE A 16 -28.79 12.48 -7.01
N SER A 17 -30.09 12.54 -6.88
CA SER A 17 -30.96 11.37 -6.98
C SER A 17 -31.31 11.05 -8.42
N LEU A 18 -31.01 9.81 -8.78
CA LEU A 18 -31.66 9.03 -9.83
C LEU A 18 -31.27 9.35 -11.26
N LEU A 19 -30.01 9.19 -11.59
CA LEU A 19 -29.63 8.57 -12.83
C LEU A 19 -28.99 7.21 -12.50
N ILE A 20 -29.84 6.20 -12.36
CA ILE A 20 -29.40 4.82 -12.42
C ILE A 20 -28.91 4.62 -13.86
N PHE A 21 -27.63 4.85 -14.11
CA PHE A 21 -26.94 4.20 -15.20
C PHE A 21 -26.80 2.74 -14.77
N LEU A 22 -27.74 1.93 -15.21
CA LEU A 22 -27.45 0.54 -15.45
C LEU A 22 -26.31 0.53 -16.48
N ALA A 23 -25.07 0.59 -16.03
CA ALA A 23 -23.97 0.12 -16.82
C ALA A 23 -24.35 -1.32 -17.15
N GLY A 24 -24.66 -1.58 -18.42
CA GLY A 24 -25.01 -2.91 -18.91
C GLY A 24 -23.76 -3.79 -18.89
N GLY A 25 -23.34 -4.19 -17.71
CA GLY A 25 -22.45 -5.32 -17.56
C GLY A 25 -23.16 -6.53 -18.16
N ALA A 26 -22.49 -7.30 -18.97
CA ALA A 26 -23.02 -8.51 -19.54
C ALA A 26 -23.59 -9.38 -18.41
N GLU A 27 -24.87 -9.71 -18.47
CA GLU A 27 -25.54 -10.48 -17.42
C GLU A 27 -24.73 -11.75 -17.10
N GLY A 28 -24.12 -11.82 -15.92
CA GLY A 28 -23.48 -13.00 -15.39
C GLY A 28 -21.95 -12.96 -15.20
N GLN A 29 -21.26 -11.87 -15.51
CA GLN A 29 -19.82 -11.75 -15.22
C GLN A 29 -19.63 -11.11 -13.83
N THR A 30 -18.88 -11.80 -12.95
CA THR A 30 -18.47 -11.26 -11.67
C THR A 30 -17.32 -10.25 -11.86
N ILE A 31 -17.17 -9.29 -10.95
CA ILE A 31 -16.04 -8.35 -10.97
C ILE A 31 -14.73 -9.14 -10.86
N PHE A 32 -14.67 -10.08 -9.92
CA PHE A 32 -13.47 -10.87 -9.67
C PHE A 32 -13.59 -12.33 -10.06
N SER A 33 -12.51 -12.85 -10.63
CA SER A 33 -12.22 -14.29 -10.75
C SER A 33 -11.18 -14.68 -9.71
N SER A 34 -11.39 -15.72 -8.91
CA SER A 34 -10.49 -16.10 -7.84
C SER A 34 -9.63 -17.31 -8.17
N THR A 35 -8.36 -17.27 -7.78
CA THR A 35 -7.41 -18.39 -7.87
C THR A 35 -6.80 -18.67 -6.51
N ALA A 36 -6.98 -19.90 -6.01
CA ALA A 36 -6.41 -20.31 -4.73
C ALA A 36 -4.87 -20.29 -4.76
N TRP A 37 -4.26 -19.82 -3.67
CA TRP A 37 -2.85 -20.06 -3.45
C TRP A 37 -2.56 -21.54 -3.21
N GLN A 38 -1.41 -22.02 -3.69
CA GLN A 38 -1.02 -23.44 -3.48
C GLN A 38 -0.83 -23.78 -2.00
N ASN A 39 -0.42 -22.81 -1.20
CA ASN A 39 -0.34 -22.89 0.25
C ASN A 39 -1.25 -21.81 0.83
N PRO A 40 -2.51 -22.15 1.18
CA PRO A 40 -3.45 -21.15 1.69
C PRO A 40 -3.08 -20.77 3.12
N GLU A 41 -2.59 -19.57 3.28
CA GLU A 41 -2.19 -18.99 4.55
C GLU A 41 -3.18 -17.90 4.96
N CYS A 42 -3.27 -17.63 6.25
CA CYS A 42 -4.13 -16.60 6.80
C CYS A 42 -3.29 -15.62 7.64
N GLY A 43 -2.49 -14.85 7.03
CA GLY A 43 -1.70 -13.78 7.66
C GLY A 43 -1.82 -12.53 6.82
N GLY A 44 -1.16 -11.49 7.21
CA GLY A 44 -1.09 -10.31 6.39
C GLY A 44 -0.25 -10.50 5.13
N SER A 45 -0.30 -9.53 4.25
CA SER A 45 0.46 -9.49 3.00
C SER A 45 1.07 -8.12 2.76
N ALA A 46 2.23 -8.09 2.12
CA ALA A 46 2.84 -6.89 1.57
C ALA A 46 3.03 -7.07 0.07
N LEU A 47 2.62 -6.07 -0.71
CA LEU A 47 2.63 -6.08 -2.16
C LEU A 47 3.66 -5.09 -2.69
N GLY A 48 4.45 -5.48 -3.70
CA GLY A 48 5.45 -4.62 -4.33
C GLY A 48 6.41 -5.39 -5.22
N ASP A 49 7.01 -4.72 -6.19
CA ASP A 49 8.01 -5.26 -7.11
C ASP A 49 9.37 -5.30 -6.39
N PHE A 50 9.71 -6.44 -5.74
CA PHE A 50 10.92 -6.52 -4.92
C PHE A 50 12.21 -6.76 -5.72
N ASP A 51 12.12 -7.20 -6.98
CA ASP A 51 13.30 -7.43 -7.81
C ASP A 51 13.40 -6.48 -9.02
N ASN A 52 12.55 -5.46 -9.05
CA ASN A 52 12.52 -4.39 -10.04
C ASN A 52 12.33 -4.88 -11.48
N ASP A 53 11.61 -5.99 -11.68
CA ASP A 53 11.32 -6.51 -13.02
C ASP A 53 10.06 -5.92 -13.66
N GLY A 54 9.30 -5.13 -12.89
CA GLY A 54 8.09 -4.43 -13.30
C GLY A 54 6.80 -5.22 -13.07
N TRP A 55 6.90 -6.44 -12.53
CA TRP A 55 5.75 -7.21 -12.09
C TRP A 55 5.64 -7.13 -10.56
N PRO A 56 4.50 -6.71 -10.01
CA PRO A 56 4.37 -6.66 -8.57
C PRO A 56 4.30 -8.06 -7.95
N ASP A 57 5.02 -8.23 -6.86
CA ASP A 57 5.21 -9.46 -6.11
C ASP A 57 4.45 -9.45 -4.79
N VAL A 58 4.48 -10.55 -4.05
CA VAL A 58 3.84 -10.63 -2.75
C VAL A 58 4.66 -11.37 -1.70
N PHE A 59 4.81 -10.75 -0.54
CA PHE A 59 5.23 -11.43 0.68
C PHE A 59 4.02 -11.72 1.55
N ARG A 60 3.96 -12.92 2.14
CA ARG A 60 2.82 -13.40 2.94
C ARG A 60 3.28 -14.15 4.18
N THR A 61 2.52 -14.02 5.26
CA THR A 61 2.75 -14.75 6.51
C THR A 61 1.61 -15.73 6.81
N GLU A 62 1.92 -16.78 7.57
CA GLU A 62 0.91 -17.73 8.09
C GLU A 62 0.44 -17.34 9.49
N CYS A 63 -0.85 -17.22 9.76
CA CYS A 63 -1.36 -16.90 11.10
C CYS A 63 -1.37 -18.07 12.10
N ARG A 64 -1.09 -19.28 11.70
CA ARG A 64 -1.04 -20.46 12.60
C ARG A 64 0.13 -21.39 12.33
N GLY A 65 1.06 -20.97 11.52
CA GLY A 65 2.17 -21.78 11.04
C GLY A 65 3.53 -21.21 11.34
N THR A 66 4.50 -21.77 10.67
CA THR A 66 5.92 -21.43 10.75
C THR A 66 6.44 -20.92 9.41
N ARG A 67 5.54 -20.54 8.51
CA ARG A 67 5.91 -20.28 7.13
C ARG A 67 5.65 -18.84 6.74
N VAL A 68 6.56 -18.32 5.98
CA VAL A 68 6.40 -17.16 5.14
C VAL A 68 6.46 -17.62 3.69
N ALA A 69 5.95 -16.83 2.78
CA ALA A 69 6.10 -17.06 1.35
C ALA A 69 6.45 -15.74 0.68
N LEU A 70 7.62 -15.70 0.05
CA LEU A 70 8.01 -14.67 -0.90
C LEU A 70 7.70 -15.21 -2.28
N MET A 71 6.72 -14.62 -2.94
CA MET A 71 6.19 -15.10 -4.21
C MET A 71 6.48 -14.08 -5.29
N HIS A 72 7.36 -14.45 -6.21
CA HIS A 72 7.73 -13.65 -7.37
C HIS A 72 6.72 -13.87 -8.50
N ASN A 73 6.25 -12.79 -9.08
CA ASN A 73 5.31 -12.78 -10.20
C ASN A 73 6.08 -12.95 -11.53
N GLU A 74 5.92 -14.10 -12.18
CA GLU A 74 6.57 -14.37 -13.47
C GLU A 74 5.79 -13.80 -14.67
N GLY A 75 4.74 -13.02 -14.41
CA GLY A 75 3.76 -12.61 -15.41
C GLY A 75 2.77 -13.72 -15.78
N ASP A 76 1.80 -13.41 -16.63
CA ASP A 76 0.73 -14.34 -17.04
C ASP A 76 0.00 -15.02 -15.86
N GLY A 77 -0.09 -14.35 -14.69
CA GLY A 77 -0.71 -14.87 -13.48
C GLY A 77 0.03 -16.04 -12.83
N LYS A 78 1.32 -16.24 -13.12
CA LYS A 78 2.17 -17.26 -12.51
C LYS A 78 3.03 -16.66 -11.42
N PHE A 79 3.21 -17.44 -10.34
CA PHE A 79 4.03 -17.04 -9.22
C PHE A 79 5.02 -18.15 -8.86
N ALA A 80 6.30 -17.79 -8.71
CA ALA A 80 7.38 -18.65 -8.27
C ALA A 80 7.67 -18.42 -6.77
N ASP A 81 7.87 -19.51 -6.02
CA ASP A 81 8.28 -19.42 -4.61
C ASP A 81 9.78 -19.08 -4.52
N ARG A 82 10.07 -17.88 -4.05
CA ARG A 82 11.41 -17.30 -3.82
C ARG A 82 11.75 -17.19 -2.34
N THR A 83 11.00 -17.86 -1.48
CA THR A 83 11.26 -17.84 -0.03
C THR A 83 12.70 -18.26 0.33
N GLY A 84 13.33 -19.06 -0.52
CA GLY A 84 14.74 -19.45 -0.38
C GLY A 84 15.75 -18.32 -0.54
N ASP A 85 15.36 -17.18 -1.10
CA ASP A 85 16.21 -16.00 -1.27
C ASP A 85 16.32 -15.17 0.02
N ILE A 86 15.48 -15.48 1.02
CA ILE A 86 15.58 -14.94 2.37
C ILE A 86 16.69 -15.67 3.13
N GLN A 87 17.85 -15.03 3.27
CA GLN A 87 19.05 -15.61 3.88
C GLN A 87 19.08 -15.52 5.41
N THR A 88 17.93 -15.72 6.05
CA THR A 88 17.87 -15.79 7.51
C THR A 88 17.01 -16.95 7.98
N ALA A 89 17.32 -17.48 9.15
CA ALA A 89 16.48 -18.49 9.76
C ALA A 89 15.21 -17.84 10.30
N MET A 90 14.07 -18.15 9.69
CA MET A 90 12.79 -17.73 10.21
C MET A 90 12.53 -18.40 11.56
N PRO A 91 11.98 -17.69 12.55
CA PRO A 91 11.58 -18.28 13.83
C PRO A 91 10.61 -19.45 13.64
N ASP A 92 10.74 -20.49 14.48
CA ASP A 92 9.94 -21.74 14.38
C ASP A 92 8.42 -21.54 14.58
N LYS A 93 8.00 -20.36 15.01
CA LYS A 93 6.59 -20.03 15.25
C LYS A 93 6.35 -18.57 14.93
N LEU A 94 5.97 -18.36 13.69
CA LEU A 94 5.58 -17.05 13.18
C LEU A 94 4.10 -16.81 13.46
N LEU A 95 3.79 -15.78 14.21
CA LEU A 95 2.47 -15.16 14.26
C LEU A 95 2.73 -13.67 13.99
N GLY A 96 3.10 -13.33 12.76
CA GLY A 96 3.26 -11.95 12.32
C GLY A 96 2.05 -11.56 11.49
N TYR A 97 1.46 -10.43 11.80
CA TYR A 97 0.34 -9.87 11.05
C TYR A 97 0.74 -8.62 10.26
N GLY A 98 1.68 -7.84 10.77
CA GLY A 98 2.16 -6.62 10.13
C GLY A 98 3.49 -6.86 9.41
N GLN A 99 3.46 -6.90 8.09
CA GLN A 99 4.63 -6.86 7.23
C GLN A 99 4.46 -5.76 6.21
N THR A 100 5.56 -5.08 5.90
CA THR A 100 5.50 -3.94 5.00
C THR A 100 6.81 -3.78 4.23
N PHE A 101 6.69 -3.58 2.92
CA PHE A 101 7.79 -3.21 2.05
C PHE A 101 8.06 -1.70 2.13
N ALA A 102 9.32 -1.33 2.06
CA ALA A 102 9.76 0.03 1.78
C ALA A 102 11.24 0.03 1.40
N ASP A 103 11.69 0.97 0.62
CA ASP A 103 13.11 1.25 0.37
C ASP A 103 13.62 2.17 1.49
N TYR A 104 14.00 1.57 2.65
CA TYR A 104 14.36 2.34 3.84
C TYR A 104 15.76 2.96 3.76
N ASP A 105 16.64 2.42 2.91
CA ASP A 105 18.01 2.91 2.73
C ASP A 105 18.21 3.68 1.41
N ASN A 106 17.11 3.93 0.67
CA ASN A 106 17.04 4.72 -0.56
C ASN A 106 17.96 4.18 -1.68
N ASP A 107 18.22 2.85 -1.73
CA ASP A 107 19.07 2.23 -2.74
C ASP A 107 18.31 1.80 -4.01
N GLY A 108 16.98 1.82 -3.99
CA GLY A 108 16.06 1.50 -5.08
C GLY A 108 15.53 0.09 -5.06
N ASP A 109 15.92 -0.75 -4.09
CA ASP A 109 15.38 -2.09 -3.89
C ASP A 109 14.37 -2.06 -2.72
N LEU A 110 13.21 -2.72 -2.85
CA LEU A 110 12.24 -2.77 -1.74
C LEU A 110 12.71 -3.72 -0.65
N ASP A 111 12.94 -3.17 0.55
CA ASP A 111 13.23 -3.91 1.77
C ASP A 111 11.94 -4.37 2.46
N LEU A 112 12.03 -5.27 3.43
CA LEU A 112 10.87 -5.83 4.09
C LEU A 112 11.01 -5.81 5.61
N PHE A 113 10.11 -5.11 6.28
CA PHE A 113 9.93 -5.27 7.73
C PHE A 113 8.90 -6.36 8.01
N VAL A 114 9.23 -7.27 8.94
CA VAL A 114 8.33 -8.35 9.39
C VAL A 114 8.13 -8.26 10.89
N ALA A 115 6.91 -7.93 11.29
CA ALA A 115 6.51 -7.87 12.69
C ALA A 115 6.22 -9.28 13.22
N PHE A 116 6.66 -9.57 14.44
CA PHE A 116 6.37 -10.83 15.13
C PHE A 116 5.55 -10.58 16.39
N GLY A 117 4.25 -10.82 16.29
CA GLY A 117 3.32 -10.76 17.40
C GLY A 117 2.83 -12.14 17.84
N ASN A 118 2.53 -12.33 19.12
CA ASN A 118 1.87 -13.51 19.62
C ASN A 118 0.79 -13.11 20.63
N TRP A 119 -0.46 -13.35 20.31
CA TRP A 119 -1.62 -13.10 21.19
C TRP A 119 -1.50 -13.71 22.59
N ASN A 120 -0.67 -14.75 22.75
CA ASN A 120 -0.43 -15.36 24.05
C ASN A 120 0.67 -14.69 24.88
N TYR A 121 1.33 -13.64 24.36
CA TYR A 121 2.44 -12.91 25.00
C TYR A 121 3.56 -13.81 25.56
N SER A 122 3.53 -15.10 25.20
CA SER A 122 4.44 -16.10 25.79
C SER A 122 5.72 -16.31 24.99
N GLN A 123 5.77 -15.83 23.77
CA GLN A 123 6.95 -15.84 22.91
C GLN A 123 7.20 -14.42 22.44
N ARG A 124 8.40 -13.95 22.69
CA ARG A 124 8.89 -12.63 22.30
C ARG A 124 10.04 -12.92 21.35
N ASP A 125 9.75 -12.96 20.08
CA ASP A 125 10.76 -13.00 19.04
C ASP A 125 11.00 -11.55 18.57
N ARG A 126 12.21 -11.25 18.14
CA ARG A 126 12.50 -9.94 17.57
C ARG A 126 11.90 -9.81 16.19
N ASN A 127 11.50 -8.63 15.82
CA ASN A 127 11.13 -8.31 14.46
C ASN A 127 12.32 -8.49 13.50
N LEU A 128 12.04 -8.65 12.21
CA LEU A 128 13.08 -8.68 11.19
C LEU A 128 13.02 -7.40 10.37
N LEU A 129 14.20 -6.89 10.03
CA LEU A 129 14.40 -5.95 8.94
C LEU A 129 15.23 -6.68 7.89
N LEU A 130 14.58 -7.06 6.83
CA LEU A 130 15.17 -7.80 5.74
C LEU A 130 15.59 -6.82 4.66
N ARG A 131 16.88 -6.44 4.66
CA ARG A 131 17.44 -5.63 3.59
C ARG A 131 17.53 -6.45 2.33
N ASN A 132 17.05 -5.89 1.25
CA ASN A 132 17.07 -6.47 -0.07
C ASN A 132 18.27 -5.96 -0.86
N ASP A 133 19.10 -6.86 -1.33
CA ASP A 133 20.17 -6.56 -2.25
C ASP A 133 19.85 -7.30 -3.57
N ARG A 134 19.03 -6.71 -4.45
CA ARG A 134 18.63 -7.26 -5.77
C ARG A 134 17.95 -8.63 -5.68
N GLY A 135 16.91 -8.73 -4.90
CA GLY A 135 16.13 -9.96 -4.71
C GLY A 135 16.73 -10.93 -3.67
N VAL A 136 17.82 -10.58 -2.98
CA VAL A 136 18.41 -11.38 -1.90
C VAL A 136 18.22 -10.67 -0.57
N PHE A 137 17.43 -11.25 0.31
CA PHE A 137 17.07 -10.65 1.59
C PHE A 137 17.96 -11.09 2.74
N THR A 138 18.52 -10.14 3.48
CA THR A 138 19.39 -10.35 4.63
C THR A 138 18.83 -9.64 5.86
N ASP A 139 18.68 -10.34 6.97
CA ASP A 139 18.23 -9.73 8.23
C ASP A 139 19.30 -8.84 8.83
N VAL A 140 19.01 -7.57 8.91
CA VAL A 140 19.90 -6.53 9.47
C VAL A 140 19.30 -5.83 10.71
N ALA A 141 18.18 -6.32 11.26
CA ALA A 141 17.48 -5.65 12.35
C ALA A 141 18.38 -5.38 13.57
N GLN A 142 19.28 -6.30 13.91
CA GLN A 142 20.19 -6.12 15.04
C GLN A 142 21.25 -5.06 14.75
N GLU A 143 21.84 -5.07 13.56
CA GLU A 143 22.83 -4.10 13.09
C GLU A 143 22.19 -2.72 12.95
N ALA A 144 20.94 -2.68 12.50
CA ALA A 144 20.13 -1.47 12.37
C ALA A 144 19.66 -0.88 13.70
N GLY A 145 19.86 -1.59 14.83
CA GLY A 145 19.44 -1.11 16.14
C GLY A 145 17.98 -1.44 16.52
N LEU A 146 17.25 -2.17 15.68
CA LEU A 146 15.89 -2.65 15.97
C LEU A 146 15.95 -3.91 16.84
N THR A 147 16.32 -3.72 18.09
CA THR A 147 16.60 -4.83 19.03
C THR A 147 15.44 -5.15 19.96
N ASP A 148 14.31 -4.48 19.80
CA ASP A 148 13.14 -4.72 20.62
C ASP A 148 12.59 -6.14 20.42
N VAL A 149 12.22 -6.76 21.53
CA VAL A 149 11.68 -8.12 21.57
C VAL A 149 10.22 -8.13 22.03
N ASN A 150 9.50 -7.06 21.79
CA ASN A 150 8.07 -7.01 22.06
C ASN A 150 7.30 -7.83 20.99
N ALA A 151 6.09 -8.23 21.35
CA ALA A 151 5.19 -8.79 20.37
C ALA A 151 4.64 -7.63 19.53
N THR A 152 5.16 -7.43 18.34
CA THR A 152 4.70 -6.40 17.41
C THR A 152 3.57 -6.95 16.55
N ASP A 153 2.43 -6.26 16.53
CA ASP A 153 1.27 -6.65 15.74
C ASP A 153 1.30 -6.01 14.36
N ASN A 154 1.58 -4.72 14.33
CA ASN A 154 1.59 -3.90 13.13
C ASN A 154 2.78 -2.96 13.07
N ALA A 155 3.11 -2.53 11.86
CA ALA A 155 4.10 -1.50 11.60
C ALA A 155 3.71 -0.68 10.36
N VAL A 156 4.10 0.58 10.37
CA VAL A 156 3.94 1.48 9.22
C VAL A 156 5.22 2.27 9.01
N TRP A 157 5.56 2.49 7.74
CA TRP A 157 6.62 3.40 7.34
C TRP A 157 6.06 4.80 7.13
N LEU A 158 6.81 5.81 7.57
CA LEU A 158 6.49 7.22 7.37
C LEU A 158 7.78 8.03 7.46
N ASP A 159 7.83 9.18 6.83
CA ASP A 159 8.91 10.16 6.98
C ASP A 159 8.39 11.27 7.91
N TYR A 160 8.47 11.02 9.24
CA TYR A 160 7.77 11.87 10.22
C TYR A 160 8.42 13.24 10.40
N ASP A 161 9.72 13.39 10.13
CA ASP A 161 10.45 14.65 10.26
C ASP A 161 10.85 15.26 8.89
N ARG A 162 10.40 14.63 7.79
CA ARG A 162 10.57 15.07 6.40
C ARG A 162 12.04 15.25 6.02
N ASP A 163 12.89 14.38 6.51
CA ASP A 163 14.31 14.38 6.19
C ASP A 163 14.67 13.53 4.95
N GLY A 164 13.66 12.89 4.33
CA GLY A 164 13.79 12.06 3.12
C GLY A 164 14.13 10.60 3.41
N TRP A 165 14.21 10.20 4.67
CA TRP A 165 14.43 8.83 5.10
C TRP A 165 13.18 8.27 5.76
N LEU A 166 12.84 7.04 5.41
CA LEU A 166 11.67 6.39 6.01
C LEU A 166 11.93 5.94 7.43
N ASP A 167 11.10 6.40 8.34
CA ASP A 167 11.04 6.02 9.75
C ASP A 167 10.04 4.89 9.95
N LEU A 168 10.14 4.21 11.08
CA LEU A 168 9.30 3.05 11.38
C LEU A 168 8.52 3.24 12.67
N TYR A 169 7.19 3.21 12.60
CA TYR A 169 6.36 3.15 13.80
C TYR A 169 5.77 1.75 13.98
N THR A 170 5.94 1.18 15.18
CA THR A 170 5.50 -0.19 15.51
C THR A 170 4.44 -0.19 16.60
N ALA A 171 3.34 -0.96 16.36
CA ALA A 171 2.33 -1.25 17.37
C ALA A 171 2.65 -2.55 18.09
N ASN A 172 2.88 -2.44 19.39
CA ASN A 172 3.31 -3.55 20.21
C ASN A 172 2.18 -4.07 21.09
N LEU A 173 1.99 -5.39 21.08
CA LEU A 173 1.04 -6.10 21.93
C LEU A 173 1.66 -6.36 23.32
N GLY A 174 0.91 -6.23 24.39
CA GLY A 174 1.44 -6.77 25.61
C GLY A 174 0.93 -6.20 26.92
N GLN A 175 1.78 -6.30 27.92
CA GLN A 175 1.54 -5.86 29.29
C GLN A 175 1.58 -4.32 29.38
N PRO A 176 1.07 -3.73 30.46
CA PRO A 176 0.99 -2.27 30.64
C PRO A 176 2.28 -1.48 30.41
N GLU A 177 3.42 -2.13 30.54
CA GLU A 177 4.74 -1.54 30.32
C GLU A 177 5.23 -1.61 28.86
N VAL A 178 4.54 -2.35 27.99
CA VAL A 178 4.86 -2.42 26.55
C VAL A 178 4.27 -1.20 25.86
N ARG A 179 5.06 -0.57 25.01
CA ARG A 179 4.73 0.66 24.31
C ARG A 179 4.92 0.48 22.81
N ASN A 180 4.22 1.28 22.04
CA ASN A 180 4.56 1.49 20.66
C ASN A 180 5.88 2.24 20.55
N LEU A 181 6.60 2.03 19.46
CA LEU A 181 7.92 2.63 19.28
C LEU A 181 7.97 3.36 17.94
N LEU A 182 8.52 4.57 17.96
CA LEU A 182 8.92 5.30 16.78
C LEU A 182 10.45 5.22 16.66
N TYR A 183 10.91 4.64 15.58
CA TYR A 183 12.31 4.53 15.23
C TYR A 183 12.63 5.51 14.12
N ARG A 184 13.46 6.52 14.42
CA ARG A 184 13.96 7.43 13.41
C ARG A 184 15.11 6.80 12.65
N ASN A 185 15.06 6.85 11.33
CA ASN A 185 16.15 6.47 10.46
C ASN A 185 17.28 7.52 10.51
N ASN A 186 18.51 7.07 10.68
CA ASN A 186 19.68 7.97 10.74
C ASN A 186 20.32 8.21 9.36
N GLY A 187 19.79 7.61 8.29
CA GLY A 187 20.32 7.69 6.93
C GLY A 187 21.65 6.96 6.73
N ASP A 188 22.05 6.11 7.66
CA ASP A 188 23.27 5.31 7.60
C ASP A 188 23.01 3.79 7.76
N GLY A 189 21.73 3.39 7.57
CA GLY A 189 21.25 2.03 7.76
C GLY A 189 20.95 1.67 9.21
N THR A 190 20.98 2.65 10.14
CA THR A 190 20.64 2.44 11.55
C THR A 190 19.46 3.30 11.98
N PHE A 191 18.77 2.87 13.05
CA PHE A 191 17.63 3.55 13.62
C PHE A 191 17.87 3.94 15.08
N ALA A 192 17.21 5.01 15.52
CA ALA A 192 17.20 5.48 16.90
C ALA A 192 15.76 5.47 17.44
N ASP A 193 15.53 4.90 18.62
CA ASP A 193 14.26 5.04 19.34
C ASP A 193 14.09 6.50 19.79
N VAL A 194 13.12 7.20 19.19
CA VAL A 194 12.77 8.60 19.46
C VAL A 194 11.37 8.76 20.04
N THR A 195 10.75 7.67 20.47
CA THR A 195 9.37 7.62 20.96
C THR A 195 9.06 8.69 22.01
N ALA A 196 9.94 8.85 23.00
CA ALA A 196 9.75 9.84 24.07
C ALA A 196 9.95 11.28 23.58
N GLU A 197 10.94 11.50 22.72
CA GLU A 197 11.23 12.81 22.13
C GLU A 197 10.08 13.26 21.20
N ALA A 198 9.52 12.33 20.44
CA ALA A 198 8.39 12.57 19.55
C ALA A 198 7.03 12.72 20.28
N GLY A 199 6.99 12.51 21.62
CA GLY A 199 5.75 12.64 22.38
C GLY A 199 4.81 11.44 22.31
N LEU A 200 5.28 10.31 21.79
CA LEU A 200 4.52 9.06 21.65
C LEU A 200 4.74 8.06 22.79
N ASP A 201 5.45 8.47 23.85
CA ASP A 201 5.66 7.67 25.05
C ASP A 201 4.38 7.57 25.91
N VAL A 202 3.32 7.02 25.32
CA VAL A 202 2.01 6.90 25.93
C VAL A 202 1.68 5.44 26.23
N SER A 203 0.99 5.20 27.34
CA SER A 203 0.49 3.86 27.68
C SER A 203 -0.90 3.64 27.08
N PHE A 204 -1.07 2.53 26.40
CA PHE A 204 -2.36 2.14 25.80
C PHE A 204 -3.18 1.21 26.72
N SER A 205 -2.67 0.85 27.90
CA SER A 205 -3.19 -0.27 28.70
C SER A 205 -3.84 0.10 30.04
N GLU A 206 -3.91 1.37 30.42
CA GLU A 206 -4.29 1.73 31.80
C GLU A 206 -5.76 1.41 32.16
N GLU A 207 -6.68 1.28 31.20
CA GLU A 207 -8.11 1.11 31.53
C GLU A 207 -8.72 -0.27 31.27
N ALA A 208 -8.14 -1.13 30.42
CA ALA A 208 -8.79 -2.41 30.08
C ALA A 208 -7.87 -3.56 29.61
N GLY A 209 -6.57 -3.48 29.75
CA GLY A 209 -5.67 -4.48 29.16
C GLY A 209 -5.70 -4.39 27.64
N GLY A 210 -5.81 -3.18 27.10
CA GLY A 210 -5.80 -2.91 25.69
C GLY A 210 -4.46 -3.27 25.07
N SER A 211 -4.49 -3.90 23.94
CA SER A 211 -3.37 -4.02 23.03
C SER A 211 -3.68 -3.15 21.82
N ASN A 212 -2.66 -2.76 21.08
CA ASN A 212 -2.92 -2.04 19.86
C ASN A 212 -3.54 -3.00 18.83
N GLY A 213 -4.50 -2.50 18.09
CA GLY A 213 -5.07 -3.17 16.94
C GLY A 213 -4.33 -2.73 15.69
N ALA A 214 -4.98 -1.94 14.84
CA ALA A 214 -4.42 -1.46 13.59
C ALA A 214 -3.71 -0.10 13.73
N LEU A 215 -2.82 0.17 12.79
CA LEU A 215 -2.15 1.44 12.59
C LEU A 215 -2.47 2.00 11.22
N ALA A 216 -2.51 3.32 11.12
CA ALA A 216 -2.41 4.03 9.86
C ALA A 216 -1.56 5.29 10.03
N ALA A 217 -0.77 5.60 9.01
CA ALA A 217 -0.09 6.88 8.88
C ALA A 217 -0.62 7.58 7.64
N GLY A 218 -0.86 8.88 7.72
CA GLY A 218 -1.34 9.72 6.63
C GLY A 218 -1.52 11.15 7.12
N ASP A 219 -1.63 12.09 6.22
CA ASP A 219 -1.85 13.49 6.55
C ASP A 219 -3.37 13.73 6.77
N PHE A 220 -3.82 13.58 8.01
CA PHE A 220 -5.25 13.69 8.35
C PHE A 220 -5.74 15.13 8.57
N ASN A 221 -4.87 16.12 8.52
CA ASN A 221 -5.24 17.52 8.72
C ASN A 221 -4.83 18.45 7.56
N ASP A 222 -4.36 17.90 6.44
CA ASP A 222 -3.92 18.58 5.20
C ASP A 222 -2.84 19.66 5.46
N ASP A 223 -1.95 19.41 6.45
CA ASP A 223 -0.83 20.30 6.74
C ASP A 223 0.48 19.84 6.07
N GLY A 224 0.44 18.69 5.44
CA GLY A 224 1.53 18.07 4.72
C GLY A 224 2.47 17.24 5.58
N TRP A 225 2.22 17.04 6.86
CA TRP A 225 3.00 16.20 7.75
C TRP A 225 2.25 14.90 8.04
N PRO A 226 2.92 13.75 8.04
CA PRO A 226 2.24 12.50 8.33
C PRO A 226 1.84 12.43 9.81
N ASP A 227 0.58 12.12 10.04
CA ASP A 227 -0.04 11.88 11.33
C ASP A 227 -0.15 10.37 11.61
N LEU A 228 -0.58 10.01 12.81
CA LEU A 228 -0.75 8.62 13.22
C LEU A 228 -2.14 8.36 13.80
N TYR A 229 -2.88 7.44 13.20
CA TYR A 229 -4.07 6.85 13.79
C TYR A 229 -3.73 5.50 14.42
N VAL A 230 -4.08 5.33 15.69
CA VAL A 230 -3.84 4.10 16.46
C VAL A 230 -5.18 3.55 16.92
N ALA A 231 -5.62 2.48 16.32
CA ALA A 231 -6.79 1.74 16.77
C ALA A 231 -6.40 0.87 17.97
N VAL A 232 -7.14 0.97 19.06
CA VAL A 232 -6.78 0.33 20.32
C VAL A 232 -7.81 -0.73 20.71
N PHE A 233 -7.35 -1.95 20.88
CA PHE A 233 -8.17 -3.07 21.29
C PHE A 233 -8.76 -2.84 22.69
N ARG A 234 -10.10 -2.74 22.79
CA ARG A 234 -10.86 -2.52 24.05
C ARG A 234 -10.60 -1.20 24.77
N ALA A 235 -10.07 -0.22 24.07
CA ALA A 235 -9.89 1.13 24.59
C ALA A 235 -10.17 2.15 23.47
N ARG A 236 -10.12 3.43 23.81
CA ARG A 236 -10.34 4.49 22.82
C ARG A 236 -9.22 4.49 21.79
N ASN A 237 -9.58 4.62 20.53
CA ASN A 237 -8.65 4.89 19.46
C ASN A 237 -8.01 6.27 19.64
N ARG A 238 -6.83 6.46 19.09
CA ARG A 238 -6.07 7.69 19.26
C ARG A 238 -5.63 8.23 17.92
N LEU A 239 -5.73 9.54 17.79
CA LEU A 239 -5.16 10.29 16.69
C LEU A 239 -4.07 11.20 17.24
N PHE A 240 -2.90 11.14 16.62
CA PHE A 240 -1.75 11.96 16.95
C PHE A 240 -1.41 12.80 15.73
N LEU A 241 -1.61 14.11 15.83
CA LEU A 241 -1.19 15.03 14.78
C LEU A 241 0.27 15.42 14.95
N ASN A 242 1.00 15.42 13.86
CA ASN A 242 2.37 15.90 13.78
C ASN A 242 2.39 17.43 13.84
N ASP A 243 3.20 18.03 14.70
CA ASP A 243 3.28 19.48 14.85
C ASP A 243 4.24 20.16 13.86
N GLY A 244 4.79 19.42 12.91
CA GLY A 244 5.77 19.89 11.94
C GLY A 244 7.14 20.23 12.54
N GLN A 245 7.40 19.80 13.79
CA GLN A 245 8.66 19.98 14.48
C GLN A 245 9.23 18.66 15.03
N GLY A 246 8.75 17.54 14.47
CA GLY A 246 9.14 16.20 14.88
C GLY A 246 8.46 15.71 16.16
N ARG A 247 7.27 16.26 16.48
CA ARG A 247 6.50 15.85 17.66
C ARG A 247 5.04 15.62 17.30
N PHE A 248 4.45 14.67 17.99
CA PHE A 248 3.04 14.33 17.85
C PHE A 248 2.24 14.86 19.05
N VAL A 249 1.05 15.38 18.77
CA VAL A 249 0.09 15.87 19.74
C VAL A 249 -1.20 15.05 19.65
N GLU A 250 -1.59 14.40 20.73
CA GLU A 250 -2.83 13.65 20.77
C GLU A 250 -4.05 14.59 20.74
N ILE A 251 -4.98 14.36 19.80
CA ILE A 251 -6.22 15.12 19.64
C ILE A 251 -7.47 14.26 19.69
N THR A 252 -7.42 13.13 20.34
CA THR A 252 -8.53 12.16 20.40
C THR A 252 -9.86 12.82 20.77
N SER A 253 -10.84 12.74 19.88
CA SER A 253 -12.23 13.18 20.11
C SER A 253 -13.12 12.06 20.66
N GLU A 254 -14.34 12.39 21.09
CA GLU A 254 -15.33 11.37 21.52
C GLU A 254 -15.78 10.51 20.32
N ASP A 255 -15.79 11.07 19.10
CA ASP A 255 -16.26 10.40 17.89
C ASP A 255 -15.27 9.37 17.35
N LEU A 256 -13.95 9.50 17.62
CA LEU A 256 -12.92 8.51 17.32
C LEU A 256 -12.95 7.28 18.24
N GLY A 257 -13.71 7.34 19.31
CA GLY A 257 -13.47 6.54 20.49
C GLY A 257 -14.46 5.42 20.79
N ASP A 258 -14.90 4.60 19.84
CA ASP A 258 -15.63 3.39 20.22
C ASP A 258 -14.69 2.39 20.91
N PRO A 259 -14.99 1.93 22.15
CA PRO A 259 -14.18 0.94 22.86
C PRO A 259 -14.39 -0.49 22.34
N GLY A 260 -14.48 -0.67 21.02
CA GLY A 260 -14.59 -1.96 20.37
C GLY A 260 -13.26 -2.72 20.32
N GLN A 261 -13.26 -3.83 19.60
CA GLN A 261 -12.05 -4.60 19.30
C GLN A 261 -11.59 -4.22 17.89
N ALA A 262 -10.90 -3.10 17.74
CA ALA A 262 -10.35 -2.70 16.46
C ALA A 262 -9.27 -3.70 16.00
N PHE A 263 -9.42 -4.27 14.81
CA PHE A 263 -8.49 -5.25 14.24
C PHE A 263 -7.75 -4.70 13.04
N ASP A 264 -8.44 -3.93 12.19
CA ASP A 264 -7.85 -3.41 10.96
C ASP A 264 -8.41 -2.04 10.61
N VAL A 265 -7.72 -1.30 9.76
CA VAL A 265 -8.13 0.02 9.29
C VAL A 265 -7.84 0.16 7.80
N ALA A 266 -8.79 0.68 7.05
CA ALA A 266 -8.58 1.19 5.70
C ALA A 266 -8.57 2.72 5.72
N VAL A 267 -7.72 3.31 4.90
CA VAL A 267 -7.52 4.76 4.77
C VAL A 267 -7.72 5.16 3.32
N GLY A 268 -8.46 6.23 3.06
CA GLY A 268 -8.67 6.77 1.72
C GLY A 268 -9.75 7.82 1.70
N ASP A 269 -9.74 8.68 0.72
CA ASP A 269 -10.75 9.69 0.43
C ASP A 269 -11.94 9.02 -0.28
N PHE A 270 -12.94 8.56 0.51
CA PHE A 270 -14.04 7.77 -0.06
C PHE A 270 -15.16 8.62 -0.65
N ASP A 271 -15.25 9.89 -0.30
CA ASP A 271 -16.28 10.79 -0.81
C ASP A 271 -15.74 11.88 -1.77
N ASN A 272 -14.45 11.77 -2.12
CA ASN A 272 -13.73 12.64 -3.05
C ASN A 272 -13.76 14.11 -2.64
N ASP A 273 -13.68 14.41 -1.33
CA ASP A 273 -13.61 15.78 -0.81
C ASP A 273 -12.16 16.27 -0.58
N GLY A 274 -11.18 15.38 -0.72
CA GLY A 274 -9.76 15.65 -0.63
C GLY A 274 -9.14 15.38 0.74
N ASP A 275 -9.93 14.96 1.73
CA ASP A 275 -9.47 14.59 3.06
C ASP A 275 -9.36 13.05 3.21
N LEU A 276 -8.40 12.56 3.99
CA LEU A 276 -8.28 11.12 4.26
C LEU A 276 -9.30 10.66 5.29
N ASP A 277 -10.17 9.76 4.89
CA ASP A 277 -11.16 9.10 5.75
C ASP A 277 -10.66 7.76 6.26
N LEU A 278 -11.41 7.18 7.21
CA LEU A 278 -11.09 5.91 7.83
C LEU A 278 -12.29 4.94 7.81
N PHE A 279 -12.02 3.69 7.47
CA PHE A 279 -12.90 2.60 7.86
C PHE A 279 -12.18 1.75 8.91
N GLN A 280 -12.76 1.64 10.10
CA GLN A 280 -12.25 0.79 11.16
C GLN A 280 -13.02 -0.53 11.20
N ALA A 281 -12.33 -1.61 10.92
CA ALA A 281 -12.85 -2.96 11.10
C ALA A 281 -12.81 -3.33 12.58
N THR A 282 -13.98 -3.58 13.16
CA THR A 282 -14.11 -3.95 14.57
C THR A 282 -14.57 -5.39 14.66
N GLY A 283 -13.71 -6.26 15.18
CA GLY A 283 -14.05 -7.64 15.52
C GLY A 283 -14.54 -7.72 16.95
N GLY A 284 -15.41 -8.65 17.25
CA GLY A 284 -15.88 -8.73 18.60
C GLY A 284 -16.63 -9.98 18.97
N LEU A 285 -16.54 -10.29 20.26
CA LEU A 285 -17.37 -11.31 20.90
C LEU A 285 -18.74 -10.76 21.28
N SER A 286 -18.95 -9.45 21.13
CA SER A 286 -20.19 -8.73 21.45
C SER A 286 -20.93 -8.37 20.17
N GLN A 287 -22.24 -8.51 20.16
CA GLN A 287 -23.10 -8.01 19.08
C GLN A 287 -23.28 -6.48 19.13
N GLU A 288 -22.69 -5.83 20.12
CA GLU A 288 -22.69 -4.37 20.26
C GLU A 288 -21.46 -3.73 19.59
N ASP A 289 -20.42 -4.54 19.31
CA ASP A 289 -19.22 -4.09 18.60
C ASP A 289 -19.57 -3.87 17.12
N ARG A 290 -19.32 -2.69 16.60
CA ARG A 290 -19.62 -2.33 15.21
C ARG A 290 -18.40 -1.69 14.55
N SER A 291 -18.22 -1.97 13.29
CA SER A 291 -17.23 -1.26 12.47
C SER A 291 -17.69 0.18 12.21
N LEU A 292 -16.75 1.07 12.00
CA LEU A 292 -17.00 2.51 11.86
C LEU A 292 -16.51 3.02 10.52
N VAL A 293 -17.31 3.85 9.87
CA VAL A 293 -16.86 4.78 8.82
C VAL A 293 -16.72 6.14 9.48
N LEU A 294 -15.51 6.64 9.48
CA LEU A 294 -15.14 7.92 10.09
C LEU A 294 -14.80 8.90 8.96
N LEU A 295 -15.75 9.80 8.68
CA LEU A 295 -15.56 10.87 7.72
C LEU A 295 -14.68 11.96 8.34
N ASN A 296 -13.62 12.32 7.66
CA ASN A 296 -12.78 13.45 8.02
C ASN A 296 -13.50 14.77 7.63
N LEU A 297 -13.51 15.73 8.52
CA LEU A 297 -14.10 17.05 8.27
C LEU A 297 -13.04 18.13 8.05
N GLY A 298 -11.79 17.71 7.83
CA GLY A 298 -10.61 18.54 7.84
C GLY A 298 -10.07 18.82 9.25
N GLU A 299 -8.83 19.30 9.33
CA GLU A 299 -8.12 19.62 10.57
C GLU A 299 -8.06 18.46 11.60
N GLY A 300 -8.23 17.19 11.15
CA GLY A 300 -8.24 15.98 11.99
C GLY A 300 -9.52 15.79 12.82
N GLU A 301 -10.61 16.48 12.49
CA GLU A 301 -11.92 16.27 13.09
C GLU A 301 -12.68 15.17 12.33
N PHE A 302 -13.05 14.08 13.01
CA PHE A 302 -13.77 12.96 12.42
C PHE A 302 -15.22 12.89 12.88
N LEU A 303 -16.10 12.39 12.01
CA LEU A 303 -17.51 12.14 12.27
C LEU A 303 -17.88 10.69 11.94
N ASP A 304 -18.49 9.97 12.86
CA ASP A 304 -19.08 8.66 12.57
C ASP A 304 -20.30 8.81 11.64
N VAL A 305 -20.14 8.36 10.40
CA VAL A 305 -21.17 8.38 9.36
C VAL A 305 -21.66 6.99 8.97
N THR A 306 -21.26 5.96 9.67
CA THR A 306 -21.48 4.54 9.34
C THR A 306 -22.89 4.22 8.85
N GLU A 307 -23.90 4.60 9.61
CA GLU A 307 -25.30 4.35 9.21
C GLU A 307 -25.76 5.25 8.06
N ALA A 308 -25.21 6.48 8.00
CA ALA A 308 -25.59 7.46 7.00
C ALA A 308 -25.12 7.09 5.60
N VAL A 309 -23.97 6.42 5.50
CA VAL A 309 -23.38 5.94 4.23
C VAL A 309 -23.82 4.53 3.85
N GLY A 310 -24.76 3.93 4.59
CA GLY A 310 -25.37 2.64 4.25
C GLY A 310 -24.63 1.41 4.77
N ILE A 311 -23.59 1.58 5.60
CA ILE A 311 -22.85 0.46 6.19
C ILE A 311 -23.49 0.04 7.51
N SER A 312 -23.63 -1.26 7.69
CA SER A 312 -24.09 -1.87 8.95
C SER A 312 -23.36 -3.20 9.15
N VAL A 313 -22.11 -3.12 9.60
CA VAL A 313 -21.30 -4.30 9.91
C VAL A 313 -21.20 -4.45 11.42
N VAL A 314 -21.81 -5.51 11.92
CA VAL A 314 -21.83 -5.87 13.34
C VAL A 314 -21.14 -7.20 13.53
N GLY A 315 -20.27 -7.29 14.52
CA GLY A 315 -19.56 -8.52 14.86
C GLY A 315 -18.15 -8.58 14.29
N ASP A 316 -17.70 -9.76 13.89
CA ASP A 316 -16.31 -10.09 13.60
C ASP A 316 -15.83 -9.54 12.25
N ALA A 317 -15.47 -8.27 12.19
CA ALA A 317 -14.77 -7.67 11.06
C ALA A 317 -13.25 -7.66 11.36
N GLN A 318 -12.45 -8.27 10.49
CA GLN A 318 -11.02 -8.45 10.79
C GLN A 318 -10.12 -7.82 9.75
N ASP A 319 -10.41 -7.82 8.52
CA ASP A 319 -9.55 -7.26 7.49
C ASP A 319 -10.36 -6.42 6.53
N THR A 320 -9.76 -5.35 6.06
CA THR A 320 -10.45 -4.38 5.24
C THR A 320 -9.51 -3.73 4.23
N GLY A 321 -10.07 -3.17 3.16
CA GLY A 321 -9.34 -2.39 2.19
C GLY A 321 -10.27 -1.47 1.40
N PHE A 322 -9.78 -0.27 1.11
CA PHE A 322 -10.35 0.60 0.10
C PHE A 322 -9.67 0.36 -1.24
N GLY A 323 -10.45 0.35 -2.32
CA GLY A 323 -9.95 0.27 -3.69
C GLY A 323 -11.07 0.56 -4.66
N ASP A 324 -10.80 1.27 -5.73
CA ASP A 324 -11.73 1.54 -6.83
C ASP A 324 -11.78 0.29 -7.73
N ILE A 325 -12.66 -0.67 -7.39
CA ILE A 325 -12.70 -1.99 -8.03
C ILE A 325 -13.53 -2.02 -9.30
N ASP A 326 -14.33 -1.00 -9.55
CA ASP A 326 -15.12 -0.88 -10.78
C ASP A 326 -14.73 0.33 -11.64
N ASP A 327 -13.59 0.97 -11.31
CA ASP A 327 -12.91 2.03 -12.08
C ASP A 327 -13.78 3.27 -12.34
N ASP A 328 -14.75 3.54 -11.48
CA ASP A 328 -15.64 4.70 -11.63
C ASP A 328 -15.13 5.97 -10.95
N GLY A 329 -14.08 5.85 -10.13
CA GLY A 329 -13.39 6.94 -9.42
C GLY A 329 -13.71 7.03 -7.94
N ASP A 330 -14.71 6.30 -7.46
CA ASP A 330 -15.08 6.23 -6.05
C ASP A 330 -14.38 5.03 -5.37
N LEU A 331 -13.85 5.21 -4.16
CA LEU A 331 -13.21 4.10 -3.44
C LEU A 331 -14.26 3.17 -2.85
N ASP A 332 -14.25 1.91 -3.30
CA ASP A 332 -15.06 0.82 -2.76
C ASP A 332 -14.45 0.24 -1.49
N LEU A 333 -15.26 -0.48 -0.70
CA LEU A 333 -14.83 -1.10 0.55
C LEU A 333 -14.96 -2.62 0.50
N THR A 334 -13.90 -3.30 0.90
CA THR A 334 -13.93 -4.77 1.05
C THR A 334 -13.63 -5.20 2.47
N LEU A 335 -14.27 -6.29 2.89
CA LEU A 335 -14.08 -6.90 4.20
C LEU A 335 -13.77 -8.39 4.04
N GLY A 336 -12.62 -8.82 4.57
CA GLY A 336 -12.24 -10.22 4.59
C GLY A 336 -13.15 -11.06 5.49
N GLN A 337 -13.61 -10.47 6.60
CA GLN A 337 -14.67 -10.98 7.48
C GLN A 337 -15.52 -9.79 8.01
N PRO A 338 -16.86 -9.84 8.00
CA PRO A 338 -17.65 -10.78 7.19
C PRO A 338 -17.32 -10.61 5.72
N ARG A 339 -17.42 -11.64 4.93
CA ARG A 339 -17.06 -11.61 3.50
C ARG A 339 -17.98 -10.68 2.73
N THR A 340 -17.62 -9.40 2.65
CA THR A 340 -18.49 -8.39 2.07
C THR A 340 -17.71 -7.49 1.13
N VAL A 341 -18.33 -7.15 0.02
CA VAL A 341 -17.88 -6.13 -0.92
C VAL A 341 -18.95 -5.06 -1.00
N PHE A 342 -18.59 -3.86 -0.66
CA PHE A 342 -19.45 -2.68 -0.78
C PHE A 342 -18.94 -1.81 -1.92
N ARG A 343 -19.80 -1.60 -2.92
CA ARG A 343 -19.55 -0.60 -3.94
C ARG A 343 -19.95 0.77 -3.40
N ASN A 344 -19.14 1.75 -3.66
CA ASN A 344 -19.40 3.15 -3.35
C ASN A 344 -20.04 3.84 -4.55
N ASP A 345 -21.21 4.40 -4.37
CA ASP A 345 -21.93 5.19 -5.38
C ASP A 345 -21.98 6.66 -4.89
N GLY A 346 -20.88 7.41 -4.99
CA GLY A 346 -20.80 8.84 -4.57
C GLY A 346 -20.95 9.04 -3.07
N GLY A 347 -20.21 8.31 -2.24
CA GLY A 347 -20.21 8.38 -0.78
C GLY A 347 -21.29 7.50 -0.11
N ILE A 348 -22.02 6.67 -0.88
CA ILE A 348 -23.03 5.73 -0.36
C ILE A 348 -22.64 4.30 -0.74
N PHE A 349 -22.45 3.46 0.25
CA PHE A 349 -22.02 2.08 0.08
C PHE A 349 -23.20 1.12 -0.13
N VAL A 350 -23.10 0.28 -1.15
CA VAL A 350 -24.09 -0.73 -1.51
C VAL A 350 -23.46 -2.11 -1.48
N ASP A 351 -24.04 -3.04 -0.73
CA ASP A 351 -23.55 -4.43 -0.70
C ASP A 351 -23.77 -5.11 -2.06
N ILE A 352 -22.68 -5.44 -2.72
CA ILE A 352 -22.63 -6.12 -4.01
C ILE A 352 -21.96 -7.49 -3.93
N THR A 353 -21.79 -8.05 -2.76
CA THR A 353 -21.01 -9.28 -2.50
C THR A 353 -21.34 -10.41 -3.47
N ASP A 354 -22.63 -10.70 -3.65
CA ASP A 354 -23.08 -11.79 -4.55
C ASP A 354 -22.81 -11.50 -6.05
N GLN A 355 -22.53 -10.24 -6.39
CA GLN A 355 -22.24 -9.78 -7.76
C GLN A 355 -20.73 -9.68 -7.99
N ALA A 356 -19.98 -9.30 -6.96
CA ALA A 356 -18.56 -9.03 -7.07
C ALA A 356 -17.74 -10.29 -7.34
N TYR A 357 -18.07 -11.39 -6.70
CA TYR A 357 -17.34 -12.65 -6.88
C TYR A 357 -18.21 -13.87 -6.57
N SER A 358 -17.78 -15.02 -7.08
CA SER A 358 -18.40 -16.32 -6.79
C SER A 358 -17.36 -17.27 -6.19
N GLY A 359 -17.61 -17.83 -5.02
CA GLY A 359 -16.73 -18.83 -4.39
C GLY A 359 -16.72 -18.79 -2.88
N ASP A 360 -15.90 -19.67 -2.28
CA ASP A 360 -15.80 -19.84 -0.82
C ASP A 360 -14.67 -19.03 -0.18
N PHE A 361 -13.94 -18.23 -0.96
CA PHE A 361 -12.84 -17.41 -0.45
C PHE A 361 -13.35 -16.09 0.14
N ALA A 362 -12.60 -15.51 1.08
CA ALA A 362 -12.83 -14.15 1.51
C ALA A 362 -12.45 -13.16 0.38
N PRO A 363 -13.15 -12.01 0.24
CA PRO A 363 -12.79 -10.99 -0.73
C PRO A 363 -11.34 -10.51 -0.60
N PRO A 364 -10.82 -9.78 -1.59
CA PRO A 364 -9.53 -9.11 -1.46
C PRO A 364 -9.58 -8.09 -0.32
N VAL A 365 -8.44 -7.87 0.31
CA VAL A 365 -8.26 -6.89 1.39
C VAL A 365 -7.00 -6.04 1.20
N ALA A 366 -6.19 -6.37 0.20
CA ALA A 366 -5.12 -5.55 -0.32
C ALA A 366 -5.19 -5.54 -1.85
N PHE A 367 -4.77 -4.45 -2.45
CA PHE A 367 -4.97 -4.19 -3.86
C PHE A 367 -3.66 -3.94 -4.60
N TRP A 368 -3.60 -4.44 -5.83
CA TRP A 368 -2.49 -4.34 -6.76
C TRP A 368 -2.99 -4.60 -8.19
N ASP A 369 -2.18 -4.37 -9.18
CA ASP A 369 -2.46 -4.79 -10.55
C ASP A 369 -1.41 -5.83 -10.95
N TYR A 370 -1.66 -7.12 -10.64
CA TYR A 370 -0.62 -8.14 -10.78
C TYR A 370 -0.46 -8.67 -12.21
N ASP A 371 -1.41 -8.41 -13.09
CA ASP A 371 -1.31 -8.80 -14.51
C ASP A 371 -1.12 -7.61 -15.46
N LEU A 372 -1.04 -6.40 -14.88
CA LEU A 372 -0.75 -5.12 -15.56
C LEU A 372 -1.76 -4.78 -16.66
N ASP A 373 -3.02 -5.15 -16.45
CA ASP A 373 -4.10 -4.81 -17.37
C ASP A 373 -4.73 -3.44 -17.06
N GLY A 374 -4.36 -2.83 -15.94
CA GLY A 374 -4.78 -1.51 -15.49
C GLY A 374 -5.91 -1.53 -14.47
N HIS A 375 -6.56 -2.66 -14.25
CA HIS A 375 -7.62 -2.82 -13.27
C HIS A 375 -7.07 -3.30 -11.92
N LEU A 376 -7.67 -2.84 -10.81
CA LEU A 376 -7.23 -3.28 -9.48
C LEU A 376 -7.63 -4.73 -9.23
N ASP A 377 -6.63 -5.58 -9.18
CA ASP A 377 -6.71 -6.93 -8.67
C ASP A 377 -6.67 -6.97 -7.15
N GLY A 378 -6.88 -8.14 -6.57
CA GLY A 378 -6.95 -8.25 -5.15
C GLY A 378 -6.18 -9.41 -4.54
N GLN A 379 -5.61 -9.15 -3.36
CA GLN A 379 -5.00 -10.14 -2.50
C GLN A 379 -5.90 -10.41 -1.30
N GLY A 380 -6.32 -11.64 -1.13
CA GLY A 380 -7.04 -12.11 0.04
C GLY A 380 -6.28 -13.23 0.75
N TYR A 381 -6.77 -13.69 1.89
CA TYR A 381 -6.10 -14.70 2.72
C TYR A 381 -5.68 -15.97 2.00
N ARG A 382 -6.55 -16.52 1.16
CA ARG A 382 -6.37 -17.84 0.54
C ARG A 382 -6.39 -17.81 -0.96
N ALA A 383 -6.66 -16.67 -1.54
CA ALA A 383 -6.81 -16.50 -2.97
C ALA A 383 -6.32 -15.12 -3.39
N ARG A 384 -5.85 -15.05 -4.60
CA ARG A 384 -5.76 -13.80 -5.35
C ARG A 384 -6.99 -13.68 -6.22
N PHE A 385 -7.36 -12.47 -6.53
CA PHE A 385 -8.55 -12.11 -7.25
C PHE A 385 -8.17 -11.30 -8.47
N LEU A 386 -8.39 -11.84 -9.65
CA LEU A 386 -8.24 -11.13 -10.91
C LEU A 386 -9.49 -10.29 -11.13
N ASN A 387 -9.33 -8.99 -11.33
CA ASN A 387 -10.39 -8.12 -11.82
C ASN A 387 -10.62 -8.42 -13.30
N ASN A 388 -11.86 -8.68 -13.68
CA ASN A 388 -12.18 -9.01 -15.07
C ASN A 388 -12.36 -7.77 -15.95
N GLY A 389 -12.20 -6.56 -15.37
CA GLY A 389 -12.44 -5.29 -16.01
C GLY A 389 -13.90 -5.06 -16.40
N ASN A 390 -14.25 -3.83 -16.61
CA ASN A 390 -15.62 -3.41 -16.98
C ASN A 390 -15.65 -2.57 -18.25
N GLY A 391 -14.48 -2.28 -18.81
CA GLY A 391 -14.29 -1.44 -20.00
C GLY A 391 -14.20 0.05 -19.70
N PHE A 392 -14.11 0.42 -18.42
CA PHE A 392 -13.74 1.77 -18.00
C PHE A 392 -12.22 1.96 -18.11
N HIS A 393 -11.81 3.21 -18.07
CA HIS A 393 -10.43 3.62 -18.21
C HIS A 393 -9.77 3.82 -16.84
N THR A 394 -8.47 3.66 -16.78
CA THR A 394 -7.68 3.82 -15.55
C THR A 394 -6.40 4.59 -15.79
N LEU A 395 -5.80 5.13 -14.72
CA LEU A 395 -4.44 5.62 -14.68
C LEU A 395 -3.76 5.10 -13.41
N GLN A 396 -2.58 4.56 -13.54
CA GLN A 396 -1.73 4.16 -12.43
C GLN A 396 -0.49 5.03 -12.37
N VAL A 397 -0.12 5.48 -11.17
CA VAL A 397 1.01 6.39 -10.96
C VAL A 397 1.94 5.84 -9.89
N GLU A 398 3.13 5.51 -10.29
CA GLU A 398 4.24 5.12 -9.44
C GLU A 398 5.15 6.33 -9.22
N LEU A 399 5.55 6.57 -7.98
CA LEU A 399 6.37 7.70 -7.60
C LEU A 399 7.81 7.29 -7.31
N VAL A 400 8.74 8.19 -7.61
CA VAL A 400 10.16 8.05 -7.25
C VAL A 400 10.63 9.37 -6.65
N GLY A 401 10.80 9.40 -5.33
CA GLY A 401 11.34 10.54 -4.61
C GLY A 401 12.82 10.77 -4.90
N ILE A 402 13.23 12.03 -4.84
CA ILE A 402 14.62 12.48 -5.01
C ILE A 402 15.08 13.21 -3.75
N GLU A 403 14.31 14.21 -3.28
CA GLU A 403 14.49 14.86 -1.98
C GLU A 403 13.58 14.23 -0.93
N SER A 404 12.43 13.72 -1.35
CA SER A 404 11.55 12.87 -0.58
C SER A 404 12.09 11.45 -0.49
N ASN A 405 11.55 10.63 0.42
CA ASN A 405 11.83 9.20 0.45
C ASN A 405 11.56 8.54 -0.91
N ARG A 406 12.32 7.52 -1.23
CA ARG A 406 12.35 6.91 -2.56
C ARG A 406 10.99 6.42 -3.06
N ASN A 407 10.18 5.86 -2.18
CA ASN A 407 8.86 5.33 -2.53
C ASN A 407 7.77 6.40 -2.64
N GLY A 408 8.05 7.67 -2.28
CA GLY A 408 7.07 8.74 -2.24
C GLY A 408 5.98 8.55 -1.16
N ILE A 409 6.26 7.76 -0.11
CA ILE A 409 5.33 7.58 1.02
C ILE A 409 5.03 8.94 1.66
N GLY A 410 3.75 9.27 1.82
CA GLY A 410 3.24 10.56 2.25
C GLY A 410 3.02 11.56 1.11
N ALA A 411 3.28 11.18 -0.14
CA ALA A 411 2.94 12.04 -1.27
C ALA A 411 1.45 11.95 -1.58
N ARG A 412 0.81 13.09 -1.81
CA ARG A 412 -0.58 13.23 -2.26
C ARG A 412 -0.67 13.47 -3.75
N LEU A 413 -1.48 12.69 -4.42
CA LEU A 413 -1.77 12.81 -5.84
C LEU A 413 -3.23 13.23 -6.02
N ILE A 414 -3.46 14.33 -6.73
CA ILE A 414 -4.79 14.84 -7.02
C ILE A 414 -5.00 14.80 -8.53
N ALA A 415 -5.88 13.90 -8.97
CA ALA A 415 -6.23 13.72 -10.37
C ALA A 415 -7.56 14.39 -10.69
N THR A 416 -7.54 15.34 -11.64
CA THR A 416 -8.74 16.01 -12.14
C THR A 416 -9.10 15.48 -13.52
N THR A 417 -10.33 15.02 -13.68
CA THR A 417 -10.87 14.48 -14.93
C THR A 417 -12.26 15.05 -15.18
N GLY A 418 -12.35 16.17 -15.89
CA GLY A 418 -13.58 16.94 -16.06
C GLY A 418 -14.08 17.55 -14.75
N GLU A 419 -15.18 17.06 -14.20
CA GLU A 419 -15.74 17.53 -12.91
C GLU A 419 -15.35 16.59 -11.74
N LEU A 420 -14.79 15.42 -12.03
CA LEU A 420 -14.30 14.48 -11.04
C LEU A 420 -12.90 14.87 -10.59
N GLU A 421 -12.72 15.03 -9.29
CA GLU A 421 -11.42 15.18 -8.65
C GLU A 421 -11.27 14.04 -7.65
N GLN A 422 -10.14 13.37 -7.67
CA GLN A 422 -9.83 12.22 -6.83
C GLN A 422 -8.49 12.49 -6.14
N MET A 423 -8.40 12.18 -4.86
CA MET A 423 -7.14 12.22 -4.12
C MET A 423 -6.71 10.81 -3.74
N ARG A 424 -5.42 10.53 -3.87
CA ARG A 424 -4.75 9.33 -3.35
C ARG A 424 -3.48 9.75 -2.61
N GLU A 425 -3.20 9.12 -1.49
CA GLU A 425 -1.93 9.27 -0.77
C GLU A 425 -1.17 7.95 -0.80
N ILE A 426 0.15 7.99 -1.02
CA ILE A 426 0.99 6.81 -0.96
C ILE A 426 1.25 6.47 0.49
N LEU A 427 0.76 5.32 0.94
CA LEU A 427 0.83 4.88 2.33
C LEU A 427 1.95 3.84 2.53
N GLY A 428 2.66 3.94 3.64
CA GLY A 428 3.74 3.03 4.04
C GLY A 428 3.26 1.77 4.78
N GLY A 429 2.04 1.32 4.49
CA GLY A 429 1.38 0.20 5.15
C GLY A 429 0.18 0.63 5.99
N ARG A 430 -0.68 -0.32 6.28
CA ARG A 430 -1.86 -0.14 7.13
C ARG A 430 -2.30 -1.47 7.72
N GLY A 431 -2.75 -1.47 8.96
CA GLY A 431 -3.28 -2.68 9.59
C GLY A 431 -2.43 -3.94 9.34
N PHE A 432 -3.07 -5.00 8.88
CA PHE A 432 -2.41 -6.27 8.59
C PHE A 432 -1.85 -6.40 7.17
N ASN A 433 -2.16 -5.46 6.31
CA ASN A 433 -1.85 -5.55 4.89
C ASN A 433 -1.20 -4.27 4.38
N GLN A 434 -0.48 -4.40 3.29
CA GLN A 434 0.02 -3.28 2.52
C GLN A 434 -0.41 -3.46 1.07
N ASP A 435 -1.01 -2.42 0.51
CA ASP A 435 -1.30 -2.32 -0.91
C ASP A 435 0.00 -2.04 -1.70
N GLU A 436 -0.03 -2.26 -3.00
CA GLU A 436 1.06 -1.78 -3.86
C GLU A 436 1.19 -0.24 -3.72
N MET A 437 2.42 0.26 -3.60
CA MET A 437 2.69 1.71 -3.47
C MET A 437 2.55 2.44 -4.82
N VAL A 438 1.38 2.24 -5.44
CA VAL A 438 1.00 2.82 -6.73
C VAL A 438 -0.37 3.46 -6.58
N ALA A 439 -0.49 4.73 -6.91
CA ALA A 439 -1.78 5.40 -6.91
C ALA A 439 -2.60 4.92 -8.11
N HIS A 440 -3.80 4.41 -7.86
CA HIS A 440 -4.75 3.99 -8.88
C HIS A 440 -5.92 4.98 -8.97
N PHE A 441 -6.27 5.36 -10.18
CA PHE A 441 -7.38 6.24 -10.50
C PHE A 441 -8.28 5.59 -11.54
N GLY A 442 -9.51 5.24 -11.17
CA GLY A 442 -10.56 4.91 -12.11
C GLY A 442 -11.08 6.19 -12.78
N LEU A 443 -11.30 6.13 -14.07
CA LEU A 443 -11.65 7.30 -14.88
C LEU A 443 -13.04 7.18 -15.53
N GLY A 444 -13.73 6.07 -15.28
CA GLY A 444 -15.00 5.76 -15.95
C GLY A 444 -14.84 5.74 -17.47
N GLU A 445 -15.71 6.43 -18.19
CA GLU A 445 -15.66 6.53 -19.66
C GLU A 445 -14.61 7.51 -20.20
N ARG A 446 -13.80 8.13 -19.35
CA ARG A 446 -12.87 9.21 -19.74
C ARG A 446 -11.49 8.66 -20.05
N ALA A 447 -11.02 8.91 -21.26
CA ALA A 447 -9.76 8.38 -21.78
C ALA A 447 -8.54 9.29 -21.48
N MET A 448 -8.66 10.25 -20.55
CA MET A 448 -7.58 11.21 -20.27
C MET A 448 -7.77 11.85 -18.88
N VAL A 449 -6.70 12.01 -18.13
CA VAL A 449 -6.62 12.87 -16.95
C VAL A 449 -6.20 14.25 -17.41
N ASP A 450 -7.03 15.26 -17.13
CA ASP A 450 -6.79 16.64 -17.53
C ASP A 450 -5.61 17.25 -16.76
N ARG A 451 -5.52 16.93 -15.47
CA ARG A 451 -4.48 17.43 -14.58
C ARG A 451 -4.19 16.43 -13.46
N LEU A 452 -2.93 16.16 -13.22
CA LEU A 452 -2.42 15.43 -12.07
C LEU A 452 -1.47 16.34 -11.29
N GLU A 453 -1.82 16.68 -10.06
CA GLU A 453 -0.95 17.37 -9.12
C GLU A 453 -0.37 16.36 -8.15
N ILE A 454 0.93 16.43 -7.91
CA ILE A 454 1.64 15.60 -6.95
C ILE A 454 2.28 16.52 -5.93
N ARG A 455 1.86 16.40 -4.68
CA ARG A 455 2.44 17.10 -3.52
C ARG A 455 3.37 16.14 -2.80
N TRP A 456 4.66 16.38 -2.91
CA TRP A 456 5.69 15.53 -2.31
C TRP A 456 5.93 15.86 -0.84
N PRO A 457 6.38 14.89 -0.02
CA PRO A 457 6.80 15.13 1.37
C PRO A 457 7.84 16.23 1.53
N SER A 458 8.76 16.40 0.59
CA SER A 458 9.75 17.50 0.58
C SER A 458 9.13 18.90 0.51
N GLY A 459 7.84 18.98 0.11
CA GLY A 459 7.13 20.23 -0.19
C GLY A 459 7.22 20.65 -1.66
N GLN A 460 7.92 19.89 -2.51
CA GLN A 460 7.86 20.03 -3.96
C GLN A 460 6.44 19.75 -4.46
N VAL A 461 6.01 20.47 -5.50
CA VAL A 461 4.74 20.19 -6.19
C VAL A 461 5.01 20.05 -7.68
N ASP A 462 4.64 18.90 -8.23
CA ASP A 462 4.71 18.64 -9.66
C ASP A 462 3.31 18.62 -10.25
N VAL A 463 3.18 19.10 -11.49
CA VAL A 463 1.91 19.14 -12.20
C VAL A 463 2.08 18.61 -13.61
N LEU A 464 1.35 17.57 -13.91
CA LEU A 464 1.25 16.97 -15.24
C LEU A 464 -0.13 17.25 -15.83
N THR A 465 -0.23 17.38 -17.15
CA THR A 465 -1.51 17.62 -17.84
C THR A 465 -1.67 16.73 -19.06
N ASP A 466 -2.92 16.54 -19.47
CA ASP A 466 -3.27 15.82 -20.68
C ASP A 466 -2.68 14.40 -20.72
N ILE A 467 -2.80 13.65 -19.61
CA ILE A 467 -2.25 12.29 -19.49
C ILE A 467 -3.27 11.30 -20.05
N PRO A 468 -2.95 10.58 -21.14
CA PRO A 468 -3.86 9.56 -21.67
C PRO A 468 -4.04 8.41 -20.67
N ALA A 469 -5.25 7.89 -20.58
CA ALA A 469 -5.62 6.74 -19.77
C ALA A 469 -4.96 5.41 -20.19
N ASP A 470 -5.29 4.34 -19.50
CA ASP A 470 -4.91 2.94 -19.74
C ASP A 470 -3.40 2.75 -19.76
N ARG A 471 -2.76 3.25 -18.69
CA ARG A 471 -1.31 3.11 -18.52
C ARG A 471 -0.88 3.21 -17.06
N LYS A 472 0.24 2.58 -16.79
CA LYS A 472 1.05 2.83 -15.60
C LYS A 472 2.16 3.80 -15.97
N ILE A 473 2.30 4.88 -15.21
CA ILE A 473 3.35 5.89 -15.40
C ILE A 473 4.21 5.98 -14.15
N ARG A 474 5.48 6.36 -14.35
CA ARG A 474 6.42 6.66 -13.28
C ARG A 474 6.76 8.13 -13.32
N VAL A 475 6.65 8.79 -12.17
CA VAL A 475 6.96 10.22 -12.01
C VAL A 475 8.10 10.36 -11.03
N PHE A 476 9.13 11.09 -11.44
CA PHE A 476 10.26 11.43 -10.59
C PHE A 476 10.09 12.84 -10.03
N GLU A 477 10.33 12.99 -8.73
CA GLU A 477 10.19 14.26 -8.03
C GLU A 477 10.99 15.38 -8.70
N GLY A 478 10.33 16.53 -8.95
CA GLY A 478 10.94 17.70 -9.54
C GLY A 478 11.29 17.60 -11.03
N HIS A 479 10.88 16.51 -11.69
CA HIS A 479 11.10 16.32 -13.12
C HIS A 479 9.88 16.68 -13.96
N GLU A 480 10.13 17.34 -15.11
CA GLU A 480 9.08 17.60 -16.09
C GLU A 480 8.71 16.30 -16.83
N GLY A 481 7.41 15.91 -16.78
CA GLY A 481 6.86 14.79 -17.50
C GLY A 481 6.87 13.47 -16.72
N TYR A 482 6.59 12.39 -17.43
CA TYR A 482 6.47 11.05 -16.87
C TYR A 482 7.05 10.00 -17.82
N TYR A 483 7.32 8.81 -17.30
CA TYR A 483 7.80 7.66 -18.05
C TYR A 483 6.75 6.54 -18.03
N PRO A 484 6.40 5.93 -19.17
CA PRO A 484 5.53 4.77 -19.16
C PRO A 484 6.24 3.58 -18.52
N VAL A 485 5.62 2.97 -17.52
CA VAL A 485 6.10 1.72 -16.93
C VAL A 485 5.63 0.58 -17.82
N LYS A 486 6.55 -0.25 -18.23
CA LYS A 486 6.28 -1.52 -18.91
C LYS A 486 7.05 -2.58 -18.16
N PRO A 487 6.49 -3.78 -18.02
CA PRO A 487 7.27 -4.89 -17.51
C PRO A 487 8.56 -4.98 -18.31
N SER A 488 9.68 -5.03 -17.65
CA SER A 488 10.94 -5.29 -18.29
C SER A 488 11.00 -6.79 -18.61
N VAL A 489 10.32 -7.18 -19.69
CA VAL A 489 10.75 -8.41 -20.34
C VAL A 489 12.18 -8.13 -20.80
N TRP A 490 13.14 -8.71 -20.09
CA TRP A 490 14.51 -8.81 -20.56
C TRP A 490 14.50 -9.74 -21.78
N GLU A 491 13.80 -9.36 -22.84
CA GLU A 491 13.98 -9.98 -24.13
C GLU A 491 15.32 -9.50 -24.70
N ALA A 492 16.39 -10.10 -24.19
CA ALA A 492 17.51 -10.29 -25.07
C ALA A 492 17.02 -11.27 -26.14
N ILE A 493 16.54 -10.78 -27.27
CA ILE A 493 16.29 -11.64 -28.44
C ILE A 493 17.66 -12.13 -28.90
N LEU A 494 18.16 -13.10 -28.17
CA LEU A 494 19.30 -13.88 -28.58
C LEU A 494 18.76 -15.04 -29.43
N PRO A 495 19.29 -15.26 -30.63
CA PRO A 495 18.93 -16.45 -31.40
C PRO A 495 19.27 -17.69 -30.60
N ASP A 496 18.41 -18.72 -30.62
CA ASP A 496 18.56 -19.99 -29.91
C ASP A 496 19.91 -20.73 -30.19
N SER A 497 20.65 -20.28 -31.18
CA SER A 497 22.00 -20.77 -31.50
C SER A 497 22.84 -19.72 -32.22
N LEU A 498 24.05 -19.48 -31.75
CA LEU A 498 25.07 -18.69 -32.45
C LEU A 498 26.00 -19.64 -33.25
N VAL A 499 26.05 -19.42 -34.55
CA VAL A 499 27.05 -20.13 -35.40
C VAL A 499 28.37 -19.35 -35.34
N ALA A 500 29.44 -20.01 -35.04
CA ALA A 500 30.78 -19.40 -34.97
C ALA A 500 31.09 -18.65 -36.27
N GLY A 501 31.34 -17.32 -36.16
CA GLY A 501 31.61 -16.42 -37.30
C GLY A 501 30.39 -15.67 -37.86
N ALA A 502 29.18 -15.83 -37.30
CA ALA A 502 28.05 -15.02 -37.65
C ALA A 502 28.14 -13.62 -37.00
N VAL A 503 27.74 -12.59 -37.74
CA VAL A 503 27.56 -11.25 -37.17
C VAL A 503 26.22 -11.24 -36.42
N PHE A 504 26.28 -11.07 -35.13
CA PHE A 504 25.10 -10.93 -34.28
C PHE A 504 24.73 -9.45 -34.16
N GLN A 505 23.47 -9.14 -34.38
CA GLN A 505 22.85 -7.84 -34.05
C GLN A 505 21.78 -8.08 -33.00
N GLY A 506 22.00 -7.60 -31.79
CA GLY A 506 21.06 -7.60 -30.70
C GLY A 506 20.71 -6.16 -30.29
N THR A 507 19.53 -5.97 -29.75
CA THR A 507 19.13 -4.72 -29.10
C THR A 507 18.89 -4.99 -27.63
N VAL A 508 19.45 -4.16 -26.76
CA VAL A 508 19.15 -4.16 -25.32
C VAL A 508 18.41 -2.84 -25.06
N ALA A 509 17.19 -2.94 -24.54
CA ALA A 509 16.48 -1.77 -24.02
C ALA A 509 16.95 -1.56 -22.58
N VAL A 510 17.57 -0.42 -22.30
CA VAL A 510 17.93 0.00 -20.95
C VAL A 510 16.89 0.98 -20.49
N HIS A 511 16.16 0.63 -19.42
CA HIS A 511 15.14 1.52 -18.86
C HIS A 511 15.83 2.63 -18.07
N PRO A 512 15.51 3.92 -18.35
CA PRO A 512 16.03 5.06 -17.58
C PRO A 512 15.65 5.01 -16.10
N ALA A 513 14.60 4.27 -15.76
CA ALA A 513 14.08 4.15 -14.41
C ALA A 513 15.04 3.50 -13.38
N LEU A 514 16.08 2.83 -13.83
CA LEU A 514 17.16 2.31 -12.97
C LEU A 514 18.21 3.38 -12.60
N PHE A 515 18.08 4.61 -13.12
CA PHE A 515 19.07 5.66 -12.94
C PHE A 515 18.40 6.93 -12.41
N GLU A 516 19.14 7.71 -11.64
CA GLU A 516 18.68 9.03 -11.21
C GLU A 516 18.27 9.90 -12.41
N PRO A 517 17.19 10.68 -12.30
CA PRO A 517 16.79 11.62 -13.32
C PRO A 517 17.93 12.56 -13.69
N GLY A 518 18.26 12.60 -14.97
CA GLY A 518 19.42 13.38 -15.45
C GLY A 518 20.76 12.63 -15.39
N ALA A 519 20.81 11.39 -14.88
CA ALA A 519 22.00 10.57 -15.03
C ALA A 519 22.23 10.28 -16.51
N GLU A 520 23.39 10.66 -17.04
CA GLU A 520 23.79 10.21 -18.36
C GLU A 520 24.24 8.75 -18.28
N ILE A 521 23.58 7.85 -19.01
CA ILE A 521 24.09 6.51 -19.22
C ILE A 521 25.37 6.62 -20.05
N THR A 522 26.49 6.65 -19.37
CA THR A 522 27.80 6.84 -20.01
C THR A 522 28.32 5.56 -20.64
N ARG A 523 27.81 4.39 -20.19
CA ARG A 523 28.28 3.10 -20.69
C ARG A 523 27.25 2.01 -20.42
N VAL A 524 26.95 1.20 -21.43
CA VAL A 524 26.21 -0.06 -21.29
C VAL A 524 27.10 -1.19 -21.79
N VAL A 525 27.20 -2.27 -21.02
CA VAL A 525 28.10 -3.39 -21.29
C VAL A 525 27.30 -4.69 -21.29
N ALA A 526 27.51 -5.55 -22.26
CA ALA A 526 26.98 -6.90 -22.28
C ALA A 526 28.06 -7.92 -21.96
N ASP A 527 27.76 -8.92 -21.13
CA ASP A 527 28.60 -10.11 -20.91
C ASP A 527 28.18 -11.21 -21.90
N LEU A 528 29.08 -11.56 -22.79
CA LEU A 528 28.88 -12.61 -23.79
C LEU A 528 29.65 -13.88 -23.45
N SER A 529 30.23 -14.02 -22.27
CA SER A 529 31.06 -15.16 -21.85
C SER A 529 30.35 -16.50 -21.96
N GLN A 530 29.01 -16.52 -21.69
CA GLN A 530 28.18 -17.72 -21.77
C GLN A 530 28.02 -18.27 -23.21
N VAL A 531 28.27 -17.45 -24.21
CA VAL A 531 28.22 -17.84 -25.63
C VAL A 531 29.60 -17.84 -26.28
N GLY A 532 30.65 -17.78 -25.46
CA GLY A 532 32.05 -17.84 -25.92
C GLY A 532 32.59 -16.51 -26.46
N GLY A 533 31.91 -15.40 -26.13
CA GLY A 533 32.35 -14.04 -26.41
C GLY A 533 33.15 -13.41 -25.26
N PRO A 534 33.52 -12.12 -25.38
CA PRO A 534 34.17 -11.37 -24.30
C PRO A 534 33.25 -11.20 -23.07
N GLU A 535 33.85 -11.09 -21.88
CA GLU A 535 33.12 -10.78 -20.64
C GLU A 535 32.53 -9.38 -20.65
N GLU A 536 33.08 -8.46 -21.43
CA GLU A 536 32.55 -7.11 -21.57
C GLU A 536 32.54 -6.68 -23.04
N VAL A 537 31.38 -6.29 -23.55
CA VAL A 537 31.19 -5.66 -24.86
C VAL A 537 30.40 -4.37 -24.68
N GLU A 538 31.00 -3.25 -25.08
CA GLU A 538 30.34 -1.95 -25.01
C GLU A 538 29.28 -1.82 -26.10
N LEU A 539 28.08 -1.42 -25.70
CA LEU A 539 26.94 -1.23 -26.60
C LEU A 539 26.84 0.24 -27.04
N THR A 540 26.43 0.45 -28.28
CA THR A 540 26.29 1.81 -28.86
C THR A 540 24.84 2.28 -28.72
N ALA A 541 24.64 3.48 -28.17
CA ALA A 541 23.32 4.09 -28.06
C ALA A 541 22.65 4.26 -29.43
N ALA A 542 21.41 3.78 -29.54
CA ALA A 542 20.61 3.86 -30.77
C ALA A 542 19.44 4.87 -30.67
N GLY A 543 19.30 5.57 -29.52
CA GLY A 543 18.24 6.50 -29.17
C GLY A 543 17.13 5.85 -28.31
N ASP A 544 16.38 6.67 -27.60
CA ASP A 544 15.24 6.28 -26.72
C ASP A 544 15.55 5.12 -25.74
N GLY A 545 16.72 5.14 -25.10
CA GLY A 545 17.13 4.09 -24.16
C GLY A 545 17.52 2.76 -24.82
N VAL A 546 17.59 2.68 -26.14
CA VAL A 546 17.97 1.47 -26.89
C VAL A 546 19.47 1.49 -27.17
N TYR A 547 20.15 0.37 -26.89
CA TYR A 547 21.56 0.14 -27.16
C TYR A 547 21.74 -1.04 -28.11
N ARG A 548 22.77 -0.98 -28.95
CA ARG A 548 23.07 -2.01 -29.94
C ARG A 548 24.50 -2.51 -29.80
N LEU A 549 24.66 -3.83 -29.98
CA LEU A 549 25.93 -4.49 -30.17
C LEU A 549 26.59 -4.08 -31.50
#